data_1b2fc3f866350ce6a8d2cd522d9c9bad
#
_entry.id   1b2fc3f866350ce6a8d2cd522d9c9bad
#
_cell.length_a   1.000
_cell.length_b   1.000
_cell.length_c   1.000
_cell.angle_alpha   90.00
_cell.angle_beta   90.00
_cell.angle_gamma   90.00
#
_symmetry.space_group_name_H-M   'P 1'
#
loop_
_entity.id
_entity.type
_entity.pdbx_description
1 polymer ?
#
loop_
_entity_poly.entity_id
_entity_poly.type
_entity_poly.pdbx_seq_one_letter_code
_entity_poly.pdbx_strand_id
1 'polypeptide(L)'
;MTAEIPWGVDSEYGRLLDVLLCPPDNFRWLPTSAISRATLDSGRSFDPAQARSQHAEMVSAYEDAGVRVHLLEPDPALPYQVFARDSSIMTADGAIVTQLHQWWRRGEYAPVIRFYEEAGIPIRDMVTAAAFEGGDFMTVEPGVAVIGNGEERTQEAAALQVAAWLEQDGWEVRIERIPPHYVHIDVLMCMLGERLAAVCVDAASSSLVTWLEQKKVEIVPVSLEDAFGLGVNGVCLGEDRVLSTSSSSAL
;
A
#
# COMPACT_ATOMS: atom_id res chain seq x y z
N MET A 1 8.69 -29.48 -8.51
CA MET A 1 8.57 -28.25 -9.30
C MET A 1 7.71 -27.31 -8.47
N THR A 2 8.30 -26.33 -7.83
CA THR A 2 7.54 -25.23 -7.20
C THR A 2 6.82 -24.49 -8.32
N ALA A 3 5.50 -24.31 -8.20
CA ALA A 3 4.75 -23.54 -9.18
C ALA A 3 5.35 -22.13 -9.22
N GLU A 4 5.64 -21.64 -10.42
CA GLU A 4 6.11 -20.27 -10.64
C GLU A 4 5.07 -19.29 -10.10
N ILE A 5 5.49 -18.31 -9.31
CA ILE A 5 4.59 -17.29 -8.78
C ILE A 5 4.34 -16.27 -9.90
N PRO A 6 3.09 -16.08 -10.35
CA PRO A 6 2.76 -15.01 -11.29
C PRO A 6 2.84 -13.66 -10.56
N TRP A 7 3.89 -12.92 -10.77
CA TRP A 7 4.22 -11.72 -9.99
C TRP A 7 3.87 -10.40 -10.66
N GLY A 8 3.71 -10.33 -11.96
CA GLY A 8 3.47 -9.06 -12.67
C GLY A 8 2.13 -8.42 -12.28
N VAL A 9 2.16 -7.13 -11.93
CA VAL A 9 0.98 -6.32 -11.59
C VAL A 9 0.89 -5.13 -12.54
N ASP A 10 -0.25 -5.00 -13.22
CA ASP A 10 -0.54 -3.90 -14.14
C ASP A 10 -1.79 -3.09 -13.75
N SER A 11 -2.48 -3.50 -12.69
CA SER A 11 -3.68 -2.83 -12.18
C SER A 11 -3.93 -3.18 -10.70
N GLU A 12 -4.63 -2.31 -9.98
CA GLU A 12 -5.06 -2.58 -8.58
C GLU A 12 -6.39 -3.34 -8.51
N TYR A 13 -7.04 -3.61 -9.64
CA TYR A 13 -8.38 -4.22 -9.68
C TYR A 13 -8.43 -5.57 -10.41
N GLY A 14 -7.32 -6.02 -10.96
CA GLY A 14 -7.22 -7.34 -11.54
C GLY A 14 -7.46 -8.44 -10.49
N ARG A 15 -7.65 -9.67 -10.95
CA ARG A 15 -7.76 -10.79 -10.02
C ARG A 15 -6.47 -10.96 -9.24
N LEU A 16 -6.56 -10.80 -7.92
CA LEU A 16 -5.43 -11.01 -7.02
C LEU A 16 -5.14 -12.52 -6.93
N LEU A 17 -3.91 -12.91 -7.22
CA LEU A 17 -3.47 -14.32 -7.19
C LEU A 17 -2.57 -14.62 -6.01
N ASP A 18 -1.69 -13.68 -5.67
CA ASP A 18 -0.69 -13.82 -4.64
C ASP A 18 -0.58 -12.54 -3.81
N VAL A 19 -0.38 -12.65 -2.52
CA VAL A 19 -0.14 -11.52 -1.62
C VAL A 19 1.01 -11.82 -0.67
N LEU A 20 1.87 -10.84 -0.46
CA LEU A 20 2.96 -10.90 0.52
C LEU A 20 2.58 -10.12 1.76
N LEU A 21 2.52 -10.78 2.91
CA LEU A 21 2.17 -10.21 4.20
C LEU A 21 3.28 -10.47 5.23
N CYS A 22 3.21 -9.77 6.35
CA CYS A 22 4.04 -10.07 7.52
C CYS A 22 3.16 -10.14 8.77
N PRO A 23 3.27 -11.19 9.60
CA PRO A 23 2.56 -11.27 10.86
C PRO A 23 2.93 -10.13 11.84
N PRO A 24 1.99 -9.69 12.71
CA PRO A 24 2.21 -8.57 13.64
C PRO A 24 2.97 -8.97 14.92
N ASP A 25 3.69 -10.09 14.94
CA ASP A 25 4.25 -10.67 16.17
C ASP A 25 5.21 -9.75 16.91
N ASN A 26 5.95 -8.91 16.17
CA ASN A 26 6.92 -7.98 16.75
C ASN A 26 6.43 -6.52 16.77
N PHE A 27 5.16 -6.28 16.36
CA PHE A 27 4.63 -4.93 16.34
C PHE A 27 4.58 -4.33 17.73
N ARG A 28 5.03 -3.09 17.83
CA ARG A 28 4.90 -2.23 19.02
C ARG A 28 4.93 -0.77 18.62
N TRP A 29 4.18 0.06 19.34
CA TRP A 29 4.25 1.49 19.12
C TRP A 29 5.62 2.03 19.58
N LEU A 30 6.26 2.78 18.67
CA LEU A 30 7.46 3.55 18.98
C LEU A 30 7.07 5.03 19.12
N PRO A 31 7.54 5.77 20.14
CA PRO A 31 7.16 7.18 20.38
C PRO A 31 7.87 8.14 19.41
N THR A 32 7.79 7.86 18.12
CA THR A 32 8.59 8.50 17.08
C THR A 32 7.81 9.49 16.23
N SER A 33 6.47 9.40 16.23
CA SER A 33 5.57 10.34 15.56
C SER A 33 4.59 10.97 16.55
N ALA A 34 3.92 12.05 16.14
CA ALA A 34 2.88 12.67 16.96
C ALA A 34 1.73 11.69 17.24
N ILE A 35 1.33 10.91 16.22
CA ILE A 35 0.25 9.91 16.34
C ILE A 35 0.66 8.80 17.31
N SER A 36 1.84 8.22 17.16
CA SER A 36 2.28 7.14 18.06
C SER A 36 2.45 7.60 19.50
N ARG A 37 2.95 8.82 19.72
CA ARG A 37 3.00 9.43 21.06
C ARG A 37 1.60 9.62 21.64
N ALA A 38 0.67 10.21 20.89
CA ALA A 38 -0.70 10.40 21.32
C ALA A 38 -1.40 9.05 21.65
N THR A 39 -1.14 8.01 20.86
CA THR A 39 -1.66 6.66 21.12
C THR A 39 -1.11 6.09 22.43
N LEU A 40 0.20 6.19 22.64
CA LEU A 40 0.84 5.74 23.90
C LEU A 40 0.35 6.55 25.10
N ASP A 41 0.22 7.88 24.97
CA ASP A 41 -0.25 8.78 26.04
C ASP A 41 -1.73 8.57 26.35
N SER A 42 -2.54 8.09 25.41
CA SER A 42 -3.97 7.81 25.62
C SER A 42 -4.25 6.65 26.59
N GLY A 43 -3.20 5.91 26.98
CA GLY A 43 -3.32 4.72 27.81
C GLY A 43 -3.94 3.52 27.08
N ARG A 44 -4.20 3.59 25.79
CA ARG A 44 -4.60 2.44 24.98
C ARG A 44 -3.42 1.50 24.84
N SER A 45 -3.57 0.29 25.39
CA SER A 45 -2.57 -0.76 25.22
C SER A 45 -2.77 -1.45 23.86
N PHE A 46 -1.68 -1.69 23.17
CA PHE A 46 -1.69 -2.62 22.05
C PHE A 46 -1.90 -4.04 22.58
N ASP A 47 -2.88 -4.74 22.03
CA ASP A 47 -3.13 -6.16 22.35
C ASP A 47 -2.55 -7.05 21.24
N PRO A 48 -1.40 -7.72 21.48
CA PRO A 48 -0.79 -8.59 20.50
C PRO A 48 -1.65 -9.81 20.14
N ALA A 49 -2.49 -10.30 21.06
CA ALA A 49 -3.36 -11.44 20.79
C ALA A 49 -4.49 -11.05 19.84
N GLN A 50 -5.11 -9.90 20.08
CA GLN A 50 -6.12 -9.34 19.17
C GLN A 50 -5.52 -9.05 17.77
N ALA A 51 -4.34 -8.45 17.72
CA ALA A 51 -3.68 -8.16 16.43
C ALA A 51 -3.40 -9.44 15.63
N ARG A 52 -2.91 -10.50 16.28
CA ARG A 52 -2.72 -11.81 15.63
C ARG A 52 -4.04 -12.42 15.16
N SER A 53 -5.11 -12.32 15.95
CA SER A 53 -6.43 -12.82 15.56
C SER A 53 -6.94 -12.10 14.32
N GLN A 54 -6.89 -10.77 14.29
CA GLN A 54 -7.32 -9.96 13.16
C GLN A 54 -6.46 -10.21 11.89
N HIS A 55 -5.15 -10.39 12.08
CA HIS A 55 -4.28 -10.76 10.97
C HIS A 55 -4.64 -12.16 10.41
N ALA A 56 -4.93 -13.13 11.28
CA ALA A 56 -5.37 -14.46 10.86
C ALA A 56 -6.72 -14.42 10.12
N GLU A 57 -7.66 -13.58 10.56
CA GLU A 57 -8.92 -13.34 9.85
C GLU A 57 -8.68 -12.77 8.45
N MET A 58 -7.77 -11.81 8.31
CA MET A 58 -7.36 -11.24 7.01
C MET A 58 -6.73 -12.30 6.11
N VAL A 59 -5.83 -13.12 6.63
CA VAL A 59 -5.22 -14.25 5.89
C VAL A 59 -6.29 -15.20 5.40
N SER A 60 -7.21 -15.63 6.28
CA SER A 60 -8.32 -16.51 5.89
C SER A 60 -9.20 -15.90 4.80
N ALA A 61 -9.47 -14.60 4.87
CA ALA A 61 -10.26 -13.91 3.86
C ALA A 61 -9.58 -13.92 2.47
N TYR A 62 -8.25 -13.78 2.41
CA TYR A 62 -7.50 -13.94 1.16
C TYR A 62 -7.55 -15.39 0.66
N GLU A 63 -7.32 -16.37 1.52
CA GLU A 63 -7.34 -17.79 1.16
C GLU A 63 -8.73 -18.23 0.68
N ASP A 64 -9.81 -17.81 1.35
CA ASP A 64 -11.20 -18.05 0.95
C ASP A 64 -11.55 -17.40 -0.41
N ALA A 65 -10.88 -16.32 -0.74
CA ALA A 65 -10.97 -15.67 -2.05
C ALA A 65 -10.14 -16.38 -3.14
N GLY A 66 -9.37 -17.41 -2.77
CA GLY A 66 -8.49 -18.16 -3.68
C GLY A 66 -7.14 -17.48 -3.93
N VAL A 67 -6.74 -16.54 -3.07
CA VAL A 67 -5.45 -15.85 -3.11
C VAL A 67 -4.41 -16.68 -2.33
N ARG A 68 -3.23 -16.87 -2.90
CA ARG A 68 -2.11 -17.48 -2.16
C ARG A 68 -1.46 -16.44 -1.27
N VAL A 69 -1.35 -16.77 0.01
CA VAL A 69 -0.70 -15.89 0.99
C VAL A 69 0.73 -16.34 1.22
N HIS A 70 1.66 -15.41 1.05
CA HIS A 70 3.07 -15.58 1.38
C HIS A 70 3.37 -14.76 2.63
N LEU A 71 4.05 -15.35 3.60
CA LEU A 71 4.36 -14.70 4.86
C LEU A 71 5.86 -14.45 4.99
N LEU A 72 6.23 -13.20 5.25
CA LEU A 72 7.59 -12.88 5.70
C LEU A 72 7.79 -13.39 7.12
N GLU A 73 9.02 -13.82 7.42
CA GLU A 73 9.41 -14.12 8.80
C GLU A 73 9.50 -12.82 9.63
N PRO A 74 8.77 -12.70 10.74
CA PRO A 74 8.79 -11.51 11.58
C PRO A 74 10.15 -11.32 12.27
N ASP A 75 10.81 -10.18 12.04
CA ASP A 75 12.08 -9.83 12.66
C ASP A 75 11.85 -8.96 13.91
N PRO A 76 12.34 -9.35 15.10
CA PRO A 76 12.22 -8.56 16.33
C PRO A 76 12.85 -7.15 16.25
N ALA A 77 13.79 -6.95 15.33
CA ALA A 77 14.42 -5.65 15.08
C ALA A 77 13.56 -4.72 14.21
N LEU A 78 12.52 -5.26 13.54
CA LEU A 78 11.66 -4.55 12.60
C LEU A 78 10.20 -4.44 13.09
N PRO A 79 9.92 -3.59 14.09
CA PRO A 79 8.61 -3.56 14.75
C PRO A 79 7.46 -3.13 13.83
N TYR A 80 7.72 -2.53 12.69
CA TYR A 80 6.69 -2.11 11.73
C TYR A 80 6.67 -2.95 10.44
N GLN A 81 7.35 -4.09 10.42
CA GLN A 81 7.41 -5.01 9.28
C GLN A 81 6.01 -5.52 8.85
N VAL A 82 5.03 -5.50 9.76
CA VAL A 82 3.62 -5.83 9.46
C VAL A 82 3.05 -4.96 8.32
N PHE A 83 3.59 -3.75 8.11
CA PHE A 83 3.24 -2.88 6.99
C PHE A 83 4.07 -3.21 5.74
N ALA A 84 4.00 -4.47 5.31
CA ALA A 84 4.82 -5.01 4.22
C ALA A 84 4.62 -4.29 2.87
N ARG A 85 3.45 -3.68 2.65
CA ARG A 85 3.15 -2.88 1.45
C ARG A 85 4.16 -1.76 1.20
N ASP A 86 4.75 -1.20 2.27
CA ASP A 86 5.60 -0.02 2.15
C ASP A 86 6.99 -0.33 1.61
N SER A 87 7.45 -1.58 1.69
CA SER A 87 8.83 -1.98 1.39
C SER A 87 9.11 -2.20 -0.10
N SER A 88 8.07 -2.30 -0.93
CA SER A 88 8.21 -2.45 -2.39
C SER A 88 6.90 -2.13 -3.10
N ILE A 89 6.99 -1.86 -4.39
CA ILE A 89 5.85 -1.86 -5.31
C ILE A 89 6.09 -2.89 -6.41
N MET A 90 5.02 -3.53 -6.87
CA MET A 90 5.10 -4.49 -7.97
C MET A 90 4.58 -3.84 -9.26
N THR A 91 5.32 -4.03 -10.34
CA THR A 91 4.93 -3.61 -11.68
C THR A 91 4.84 -4.81 -12.62
N ALA A 92 4.42 -4.61 -13.85
CA ALA A 92 4.42 -5.66 -14.87
C ALA A 92 5.83 -6.18 -15.19
N ASP A 93 6.87 -5.37 -14.96
CA ASP A 93 8.26 -5.66 -15.32
C ASP A 93 9.13 -6.08 -14.11
N GLY A 94 8.57 -6.17 -12.93
CA GLY A 94 9.26 -6.57 -11.69
C GLY A 94 9.02 -5.63 -10.52
N ALA A 95 9.63 -5.95 -9.41
CA ALA A 95 9.54 -5.19 -8.18
C ALA A 95 10.43 -3.94 -8.22
N ILE A 96 9.93 -2.83 -7.71
CA ILE A 96 10.74 -1.67 -7.33
C ILE A 96 10.84 -1.68 -5.80
N VAL A 97 12.05 -1.86 -5.29
CA VAL A 97 12.30 -1.82 -3.85
C VAL A 97 12.32 -0.38 -3.38
N THR A 98 11.58 -0.09 -2.32
CA THR A 98 11.42 1.26 -1.78
C THR A 98 12.51 1.62 -0.77
N GLN A 99 12.57 2.89 -0.40
CA GLN A 99 13.41 3.37 0.69
C GLN A 99 12.55 4.05 1.74
N LEU A 100 12.31 3.35 2.86
CA LEU A 100 11.47 3.85 3.93
C LEU A 100 12.04 5.10 4.59
N HIS A 101 11.19 6.09 4.84
CA HIS A 101 11.61 7.37 5.42
C HIS A 101 12.14 7.20 6.85
N GLN A 102 11.40 6.48 7.67
CA GLN A 102 11.69 6.34 9.07
C GLN A 102 12.91 5.42 9.27
N TRP A 103 13.96 5.91 9.94
CA TRP A 103 15.23 5.19 10.06
C TRP A 103 15.10 3.80 10.70
N TRP A 104 14.14 3.61 11.62
CA TRP A 104 13.87 2.31 12.27
C TRP A 104 13.12 1.32 11.39
N ARG A 105 12.59 1.77 10.24
CA ARG A 105 11.95 0.94 9.23
C ARG A 105 12.88 0.55 8.09
N ARG A 106 14.01 1.22 7.95
CA ARG A 106 14.89 1.06 6.77
C ARG A 106 15.40 -0.36 6.52
N GLY A 107 15.35 -1.24 7.52
CA GLY A 107 15.69 -2.67 7.34
C GLY A 107 14.57 -3.53 6.74
N GLU A 108 13.34 -3.03 6.66
CA GLU A 108 12.16 -3.80 6.28
C GLU A 108 12.21 -4.29 4.82
N TYR A 109 12.93 -3.62 3.93
CA TYR A 109 13.11 -4.08 2.55
C TYR A 109 13.97 -5.35 2.42
N ALA A 110 14.86 -5.63 3.35
CA ALA A 110 15.79 -6.75 3.22
C ALA A 110 15.10 -8.13 3.20
N PRO A 111 14.13 -8.45 4.10
CA PRO A 111 13.36 -9.68 3.97
C PRO A 111 12.52 -9.74 2.69
N VAL A 112 12.05 -8.61 2.18
CA VAL A 112 11.30 -8.55 0.92
C VAL A 112 12.21 -8.88 -0.27
N ILE A 113 13.43 -8.34 -0.31
CA ILE A 113 14.43 -8.69 -1.33
C ILE A 113 14.71 -10.20 -1.31
N ARG A 114 14.97 -10.78 -0.13
CA ARG A 114 15.20 -12.23 -0.02
C ARG A 114 14.03 -13.05 -0.54
N PHE A 115 12.80 -12.65 -0.20
CA PHE A 115 11.61 -13.32 -0.71
C PHE A 115 11.55 -13.27 -2.24
N TYR A 116 11.83 -12.12 -2.86
CA TYR A 116 11.82 -11.99 -4.31
C TYR A 116 12.90 -12.83 -4.98
N GLU A 117 14.13 -12.84 -4.44
CA GLU A 117 15.23 -13.66 -4.93
C GLU A 117 14.90 -15.14 -4.86
N GLU A 118 14.36 -15.63 -3.73
CA GLU A 118 13.96 -17.03 -3.52
C GLU A 118 12.79 -17.44 -4.40
N ALA A 119 11.86 -16.54 -4.66
CA ALA A 119 10.70 -16.76 -5.52
C ALA A 119 11.00 -16.60 -7.03
N GLY A 120 12.20 -16.14 -7.40
CA GLY A 120 12.56 -15.86 -8.78
C GLY A 120 11.85 -14.63 -9.37
N ILE A 121 11.39 -13.72 -8.51
CA ILE A 121 10.73 -12.48 -8.90
C ILE A 121 11.81 -11.43 -9.21
N PRO A 122 11.82 -10.83 -10.40
CA PRO A 122 12.85 -9.87 -10.75
C PRO A 122 12.67 -8.57 -9.94
N ILE A 123 13.79 -8.06 -9.41
CA ILE A 123 13.89 -6.72 -8.88
C ILE A 123 14.40 -5.84 -10.02
N ARG A 124 13.52 -4.96 -10.53
CA ARG A 124 13.88 -4.11 -11.66
C ARG A 124 14.65 -2.88 -11.24
N ASP A 125 14.27 -2.27 -10.11
CA ASP A 125 14.85 -1.02 -9.62
C ASP A 125 14.85 -0.94 -8.10
N MET A 126 15.66 -0.03 -7.55
CA MET A 126 15.68 0.31 -6.14
C MET A 126 15.71 1.83 -5.96
N VAL A 127 14.79 2.37 -5.19
CA VAL A 127 14.72 3.81 -4.93
C VAL A 127 15.94 4.27 -4.13
N THR A 128 16.62 5.30 -4.63
CA THR A 128 17.85 5.84 -4.04
C THR A 128 17.87 7.35 -3.88
N ALA A 129 17.00 8.07 -4.58
CA ALA A 129 17.03 9.54 -4.58
C ALA A 129 16.59 10.14 -3.24
N ALA A 130 15.58 9.54 -2.62
CA ALA A 130 15.03 9.94 -1.32
C ALA A 130 14.12 8.85 -0.77
N ALA A 131 13.34 9.13 0.29
CA ALA A 131 12.37 8.19 0.81
C ALA A 131 11.17 8.02 -0.14
N PHE A 132 10.72 6.77 -0.26
CA PHE A 132 9.52 6.35 -0.97
C PHE A 132 8.89 5.16 -0.23
N GLU A 133 7.60 5.20 0.02
CA GLU A 133 6.87 4.11 0.66
C GLU A 133 5.76 3.60 -0.27
N GLY A 134 5.57 2.28 -0.35
CA GLY A 134 4.69 1.65 -1.35
C GLY A 134 3.20 2.00 -1.21
N GLY A 135 2.76 2.42 0.00
CA GLY A 135 1.41 2.96 0.20
C GLY A 135 1.10 4.25 -0.57
N ASP A 136 2.15 4.90 -1.09
CA ASP A 136 2.01 6.08 -1.97
C ASP A 136 1.97 5.74 -3.47
N PHE A 137 1.98 4.47 -3.84
CA PHE A 137 1.89 4.06 -5.23
C PHE A 137 0.56 3.36 -5.53
N MET A 138 -0.10 3.76 -6.60
CA MET A 138 -1.34 3.15 -7.06
C MET A 138 -1.43 3.11 -8.58
N THR A 139 -1.68 1.94 -9.14
CA THR A 139 -1.98 1.76 -10.56
C THR A 139 -3.47 1.95 -10.81
N VAL A 140 -3.84 3.02 -11.49
CA VAL A 140 -5.25 3.35 -11.78
C VAL A 140 -5.81 2.52 -12.95
N GLU A 141 -4.99 2.37 -13.97
CA GLU A 141 -5.24 1.49 -15.12
C GLU A 141 -3.89 1.07 -15.73
N PRO A 142 -3.82 0.03 -16.55
CA PRO A 142 -2.56 -0.37 -17.18
C PRO A 142 -1.86 0.81 -17.86
N GLY A 143 -0.63 1.09 -17.44
CA GLY A 143 0.15 2.22 -17.95
C GLY A 143 -0.19 3.59 -17.33
N VAL A 144 -1.02 3.66 -16.28
CA VAL A 144 -1.37 4.91 -15.60
C VAL A 144 -1.26 4.75 -14.09
N ALA A 145 -0.45 5.57 -13.46
CA ALA A 145 -0.24 5.52 -12.01
C ALA A 145 -0.42 6.89 -11.33
N VAL A 146 -0.78 6.83 -10.04
CA VAL A 146 -0.70 7.96 -9.11
C VAL A 146 0.38 7.67 -8.08
N ILE A 147 1.20 8.66 -7.80
CA ILE A 147 2.20 8.64 -6.73
C ILE A 147 1.86 9.74 -5.72
N GLY A 148 1.60 9.36 -4.48
CA GLY A 148 1.44 10.29 -3.37
C GLY A 148 2.77 10.95 -2.99
N ASN A 149 2.73 12.25 -2.67
CA ASN A 149 3.86 12.99 -2.13
C ASN A 149 3.41 13.73 -0.87
N GLY A 150 3.72 13.17 0.29
CA GLY A 150 3.38 13.73 1.60
C GLY A 150 4.59 14.30 2.36
N GLU A 151 5.79 14.22 1.79
CA GLU A 151 7.10 14.63 2.36
C GLU A 151 7.49 13.89 3.65
N GLU A 152 6.53 13.45 4.47
CA GLU A 152 6.80 12.69 5.69
C GLU A 152 7.12 11.21 5.43
N ARG A 153 6.68 10.70 4.27
CA ARG A 153 6.86 9.30 3.85
C ARG A 153 7.48 9.23 2.47
N THR A 154 6.77 9.63 1.45
CA THR A 154 7.33 9.75 0.10
C THR A 154 7.72 11.19 -0.16
N GLN A 155 8.98 11.40 -0.51
CA GLN A 155 9.57 12.71 -0.81
C GLN A 155 9.58 12.97 -2.32
N GLU A 156 9.47 14.22 -2.72
CA GLU A 156 9.37 14.63 -4.13
C GLU A 156 10.48 14.04 -5.02
N ALA A 157 11.73 14.05 -4.56
CA ALA A 157 12.84 13.52 -5.35
C ALA A 157 12.71 12.02 -5.64
N ALA A 158 12.15 11.24 -4.70
CA ALA A 158 11.90 9.82 -4.91
C ALA A 158 10.66 9.58 -5.79
N ALA A 159 9.60 10.37 -5.61
CA ALA A 159 8.43 10.33 -6.50
C ALA A 159 8.82 10.62 -7.95
N LEU A 160 9.66 11.65 -8.18
CA LEU A 160 10.19 11.96 -9.52
C LEU A 160 11.09 10.86 -10.07
N GLN A 161 11.90 10.19 -9.23
CA GLN A 161 12.73 9.06 -9.68
C GLN A 161 11.86 7.90 -10.17
N VAL A 162 10.87 7.49 -9.39
CA VAL A 162 9.95 6.39 -9.75
C VAL A 162 9.13 6.78 -10.98
N ALA A 163 8.59 8.01 -11.03
CA ALA A 163 7.86 8.51 -12.19
C ALA A 163 8.71 8.44 -13.45
N ALA A 164 9.97 8.89 -13.40
CA ALA A 164 10.86 8.88 -14.57
C ALA A 164 11.13 7.46 -15.10
N TRP A 165 11.23 6.44 -14.24
CA TRP A 165 11.37 5.05 -14.65
C TRP A 165 10.12 4.55 -15.37
N LEU A 166 8.94 4.80 -14.81
CA LEU A 166 7.66 4.39 -15.39
C LEU A 166 7.38 5.13 -16.71
N GLU A 167 7.67 6.43 -16.78
CA GLU A 167 7.50 7.23 -18.00
C GLU A 167 8.42 6.75 -19.15
N GLN A 168 9.63 6.26 -18.85
CA GLN A 168 10.50 5.63 -19.85
C GLN A 168 9.89 4.36 -20.45
N ASP A 169 9.04 3.67 -19.70
CA ASP A 169 8.27 2.50 -20.14
C ASP A 169 6.92 2.89 -20.77
N GLY A 170 6.68 4.18 -20.95
CA GLY A 170 5.48 4.71 -21.60
C GLY A 170 4.27 4.90 -20.67
N TRP A 171 4.46 4.86 -19.35
CA TRP A 171 3.39 5.13 -18.41
C TRP A 171 3.07 6.62 -18.31
N GLU A 172 1.83 6.93 -18.08
CA GLU A 172 1.40 8.23 -17.58
C GLU A 172 1.47 8.22 -16.04
N VAL A 173 2.23 9.12 -15.44
CA VAL A 173 2.38 9.20 -13.99
C VAL A 173 1.91 10.55 -13.48
N ARG A 174 0.99 10.52 -12.52
CA ARG A 174 0.55 11.69 -11.79
C ARG A 174 1.19 11.69 -10.40
N ILE A 175 1.94 12.74 -10.07
CA ILE A 175 2.39 13.00 -8.70
C ILE A 175 1.35 13.88 -8.02
N GLU A 176 0.77 13.39 -6.93
CA GLU A 176 -0.27 14.06 -6.16
C GLU A 176 0.23 14.44 -4.78
N ARG A 177 0.07 15.71 -4.41
CA ARG A 177 0.38 16.15 -3.05
C ARG A 177 -0.73 15.74 -2.11
N ILE A 178 -0.39 14.92 -1.10
CA ILE A 178 -1.32 14.48 -0.07
C ILE A 178 -1.29 15.45 1.14
N PRO A 179 -2.44 15.65 1.82
CA PRO A 179 -2.49 16.50 3.00
C PRO A 179 -1.63 15.97 4.15
N PRO A 180 -1.03 16.83 5.00
CA PRO A 180 -0.06 16.42 6.03
C PRO A 180 -0.59 15.45 7.09
N HIS A 181 -1.91 15.33 7.23
CA HIS A 181 -2.54 14.43 8.21
C HIS A 181 -2.72 12.99 7.71
N TYR A 182 -2.48 12.77 6.42
CA TYR A 182 -2.58 11.45 5.80
C TYR A 182 -1.18 10.87 5.59
N VAL A 183 -1.07 9.57 5.84
CA VAL A 183 0.22 8.88 5.78
C VAL A 183 0.61 8.62 4.33
N HIS A 184 -0.32 8.10 3.52
CA HIS A 184 -0.13 7.70 2.13
C HIS A 184 -1.37 8.01 1.28
N ILE A 185 -1.23 7.88 -0.04
CA ILE A 185 -2.35 8.04 -0.98
C ILE A 185 -3.40 6.94 -0.80
N ASP A 186 -3.02 5.74 -0.39
CA ASP A 186 -3.90 4.57 -0.21
C ASP A 186 -4.90 4.72 0.96
N VAL A 187 -4.76 5.76 1.80
CA VAL A 187 -5.77 6.14 2.78
C VAL A 187 -6.70 7.25 2.29
N LEU A 188 -6.45 7.79 1.09
CA LEU A 188 -7.30 8.80 0.44
C LEU A 188 -8.10 8.22 -0.71
N MET A 189 -7.56 7.23 -1.41
CA MET A 189 -8.23 6.54 -2.51
C MET A 189 -7.78 5.10 -2.64
N CYS A 190 -8.65 4.24 -3.15
CA CYS A 190 -8.30 2.92 -3.63
C CYS A 190 -9.15 2.55 -4.85
N MET A 191 -8.61 1.72 -5.75
CA MET A 191 -9.38 1.17 -6.86
C MET A 191 -10.26 0.03 -6.33
N LEU A 192 -11.54 0.04 -6.67
CA LEU A 192 -12.52 -0.98 -6.32
C LEU A 192 -12.81 -1.93 -7.50
N GLY A 193 -12.50 -1.47 -8.70
CA GLY A 193 -12.74 -2.20 -9.94
C GLY A 193 -12.21 -1.42 -11.14
N GLU A 194 -12.38 -1.96 -12.33
CA GLU A 194 -12.07 -1.23 -13.54
C GLU A 194 -12.90 0.06 -13.59
N ARG A 195 -12.22 1.21 -13.62
CA ARG A 195 -12.87 2.53 -13.63
C ARG A 195 -13.80 2.81 -12.44
N LEU A 196 -13.54 2.22 -11.30
CA LEU A 196 -14.29 2.47 -10.08
C LEU A 196 -13.28 2.66 -8.93
N ALA A 197 -13.38 3.76 -8.20
CA ALA A 197 -12.51 4.05 -7.07
C ALA A 197 -13.29 4.60 -5.86
N ALA A 198 -12.92 4.17 -4.67
CA ALA A 198 -13.30 4.87 -3.44
C ALA A 198 -12.35 6.04 -3.24
N VAL A 199 -12.89 7.23 -2.96
CA VAL A 199 -12.10 8.45 -2.77
C VAL A 199 -12.68 9.28 -1.64
N CYS A 200 -11.84 9.69 -0.70
CA CYS A 200 -12.19 10.70 0.30
C CYS A 200 -12.16 12.08 -0.36
N VAL A 201 -13.26 12.48 -1.00
CA VAL A 201 -13.35 13.70 -1.81
C VAL A 201 -13.15 14.97 -1.01
N ASP A 202 -13.42 14.96 0.29
CA ASP A 202 -13.21 16.11 1.18
C ASP A 202 -11.72 16.35 1.51
N ALA A 203 -10.88 15.34 1.34
CA ALA A 203 -9.44 15.41 1.61
C ALA A 203 -8.59 15.36 0.33
N ALA A 204 -9.09 14.73 -0.71
CA ALA A 204 -8.43 14.68 -2.01
C ALA A 204 -8.45 16.09 -2.67
N SER A 205 -7.42 16.40 -3.45
CA SER A 205 -7.42 17.64 -4.20
C SER A 205 -8.50 17.61 -5.29
N SER A 206 -9.11 18.76 -5.56
CA SER A 206 -10.08 18.88 -6.66
C SER A 206 -9.44 18.54 -8.02
N SER A 207 -8.14 18.73 -8.17
CA SER A 207 -7.41 18.37 -9.39
C SER A 207 -7.26 16.86 -9.55
N LEU A 208 -7.10 16.11 -8.46
CA LEU A 208 -7.08 14.63 -8.50
C LEU A 208 -8.48 14.10 -8.89
N VAL A 209 -9.52 14.61 -8.25
CA VAL A 209 -10.90 14.23 -8.56
C VAL A 209 -11.22 14.47 -10.05
N THR A 210 -10.93 15.68 -10.54
CA THR A 210 -11.15 16.02 -11.96
C THR A 210 -10.34 15.13 -12.90
N TRP A 211 -9.08 14.79 -12.54
CA TRP A 211 -8.25 13.91 -13.35
C TRP A 211 -8.81 12.48 -13.41
N LEU A 212 -9.29 11.95 -12.28
CA LEU A 212 -9.96 10.64 -12.25
C LEU A 212 -11.21 10.63 -13.13
N GLU A 213 -12.03 11.69 -13.06
CA GLU A 213 -13.21 11.85 -13.92
C GLU A 213 -12.83 11.90 -15.42
N GLN A 214 -11.75 12.59 -15.78
CA GLN A 214 -11.21 12.62 -17.16
C GLN A 214 -10.75 11.24 -17.63
N LYS A 215 -10.23 10.41 -16.71
CA LYS A 215 -9.92 8.99 -16.93
C LYS A 215 -11.16 8.10 -16.95
N LYS A 216 -12.37 8.68 -16.78
CA LYS A 216 -13.66 7.99 -16.70
C LYS A 216 -13.73 7.01 -15.53
N VAL A 217 -13.05 7.31 -14.45
CA VAL A 217 -13.15 6.60 -13.18
C VAL A 217 -14.39 7.13 -12.47
N GLU A 218 -15.32 6.25 -12.18
CA GLU A 218 -16.47 6.53 -11.31
C GLU A 218 -15.98 6.59 -9.85
N ILE A 219 -16.43 7.61 -9.12
CA ILE A 219 -15.99 7.83 -7.74
C ILE A 219 -17.10 7.44 -6.78
N VAL A 220 -16.78 6.52 -5.87
CA VAL A 220 -17.55 6.27 -4.65
C VAL A 220 -17.01 7.22 -3.59
N PRO A 221 -17.77 8.24 -3.19
CA PRO A 221 -17.31 9.20 -2.20
C PRO A 221 -17.27 8.56 -0.81
N VAL A 222 -16.14 8.71 -0.13
CA VAL A 222 -15.95 8.25 1.24
C VAL A 222 -15.87 9.48 2.16
N SER A 223 -16.55 9.41 3.31
CA SER A 223 -16.53 10.50 4.29
C SER A 223 -15.17 10.63 4.96
N LEU A 224 -14.88 11.81 5.53
CA LEU A 224 -13.68 12.01 6.35
C LEU A 224 -13.64 11.03 7.54
N GLU A 225 -14.78 10.76 8.17
CA GLU A 225 -14.89 9.86 9.31
C GLU A 225 -14.49 8.43 8.93
N ASP A 226 -15.05 7.91 7.82
CA ASP A 226 -14.71 6.59 7.31
C ASP A 226 -13.24 6.52 6.84
N ALA A 227 -12.74 7.55 6.19
CA ALA A 227 -11.33 7.61 5.76
C ALA A 227 -10.36 7.59 6.95
N PHE A 228 -10.65 8.32 8.03
CA PHE A 228 -9.89 8.23 9.28
C PHE A 228 -9.99 6.85 9.95
N GLY A 229 -11.09 6.13 9.73
CA GLY A 229 -11.27 4.75 10.12
C GLY A 229 -10.61 3.73 9.19
N LEU A 230 -9.79 4.18 8.21
CA LEU A 230 -9.18 3.37 7.14
C LEU A 230 -10.19 2.73 6.19
N GLY A 231 -11.39 3.30 6.07
CA GLY A 231 -12.45 2.78 5.21
C GLY A 231 -12.14 2.86 3.71
N VAL A 232 -11.17 3.68 3.31
CA VAL A 232 -10.67 3.75 1.93
C VAL A 232 -9.58 2.71 1.66
N ASN A 233 -8.89 2.25 2.71
CA ASN A 233 -7.76 1.32 2.60
C ASN A 233 -8.25 -0.10 2.32
N GLY A 234 -8.71 -0.35 1.11
CA GLY A 234 -9.23 -1.63 0.64
C GLY A 234 -8.31 -2.29 -0.39
N VAL A 235 -8.48 -3.59 -0.57
CA VAL A 235 -7.77 -4.37 -1.59
C VAL A 235 -8.79 -5.04 -2.49
N CYS A 236 -8.74 -4.74 -3.79
CA CYS A 236 -9.56 -5.41 -4.77
C CYS A 236 -9.06 -6.85 -5.00
N LEU A 237 -9.96 -7.81 -4.86
CA LEU A 237 -9.66 -9.23 -5.04
C LEU A 237 -9.97 -9.70 -6.49
N GLY A 238 -10.56 -8.80 -7.28
CA GLY A 238 -11.15 -9.12 -8.58
C GLY A 238 -12.59 -9.67 -8.45
N GLU A 239 -13.27 -9.79 -9.59
CA GLU A 239 -14.65 -10.32 -9.66
C GLU A 239 -15.64 -9.55 -8.76
N ASP A 240 -15.53 -8.21 -8.74
CA ASP A 240 -16.35 -7.29 -7.94
C ASP A 240 -16.26 -7.53 -6.41
N ARG A 241 -15.13 -8.07 -5.94
CA ARG A 241 -14.88 -8.30 -4.51
C ARG A 241 -13.77 -7.41 -4.01
N VAL A 242 -14.00 -6.80 -2.86
CA VAL A 242 -13.03 -5.95 -2.16
C VAL A 242 -12.89 -6.43 -0.72
N LEU A 243 -11.66 -6.59 -0.26
CA LEU A 243 -11.35 -6.79 1.15
C LEU A 243 -11.13 -5.43 1.80
N SER A 244 -11.93 -5.11 2.79
CA SER A 244 -11.85 -3.86 3.53
C SER A 244 -12.13 -4.07 5.01
N THR A 245 -12.02 -3.02 5.81
CA THR A 245 -12.36 -3.07 7.24
C THR A 245 -13.87 -3.19 7.46
N SER A 246 -14.28 -4.00 8.44
CA SER A 246 -15.70 -4.16 8.80
C SER A 246 -16.33 -2.88 9.39
N SER A 247 -15.55 -1.87 9.72
CA SER A 247 -16.04 -0.58 10.19
C SER A 247 -16.38 0.41 9.07
N SER A 248 -16.05 0.08 7.81
CA SER A 248 -16.40 0.95 6.68
C SER A 248 -17.88 0.83 6.34
N SER A 249 -18.58 1.96 6.28
CA SER A 249 -19.98 2.04 5.85
C SER A 249 -20.12 2.37 4.36
N ALA A 250 -19.01 2.69 3.69
CA ALA A 250 -19.00 3.14 2.29
C ALA A 250 -18.69 2.02 1.28
N LEU A 251 -18.11 0.89 1.72
CA LEU A 251 -17.69 -0.23 0.87
C LEU A 251 -18.51 -1.48 1.09
#